data_1a4c2fffa53b2a49b771f7dadb5ce1b1
#
_entry.id   1a4c2fffa53b2a49b771f7dadb5ce1b1
#
_cell.length_a   1.000
_cell.length_b   1.000
_cell.length_c   1.000
_cell.angle_alpha   90.00
_cell.angle_beta   90.00
_cell.angle_gamma   90.00
#
_symmetry.space_group_name_H-M   'P 1'
#
loop_
_entity.id
_entity.type
_entity.pdbx_description
1 polymer ?
#
loop_
_entity_poly.entity_id
_entity_poly.type
_entity_poly.pdbx_seq_one_letter_code
_entity_poly.pdbx_strand_id
1 'polypeptide(L)'
;MPVCASADGTILRADVDGDGHMDEIRDPEREGTITVVSEEGDPPWWIGLDHALDRQELASLTTSELEARGTFGDFDGDGHVDMALFLSEPHSGDDPVDNMPVHEVRYGPLARDLTSERVGPIRIGWGGFVYGVRASDQDGDGRAELEVFQTAGDGGVDHFTGHQDDGGVSVDREVSGFHALSTWRETEPGWSDFGVCSDE
;
A
#
# COMPACT_ATOMS: atom_id res chain seq x y z
N MET A 1 -5.66 -13.06 14.17
CA MET A 1 -6.39 -13.95 13.23
C MET A 1 -5.62 -13.98 11.94
N PRO A 2 -5.64 -15.05 11.13
CA PRO A 2 -4.83 -15.09 9.93
C PRO A 2 -5.37 -14.09 8.89
N VAL A 3 -4.48 -13.31 8.31
CA VAL A 3 -4.77 -12.43 7.18
C VAL A 3 -5.15 -13.28 5.97
N CYS A 4 -6.19 -12.91 5.25
CA CYS A 4 -6.64 -13.60 4.05
C CYS A 4 -7.22 -12.63 3.01
N ALA A 5 -7.27 -13.03 1.75
CA ALA A 5 -7.79 -12.20 0.67
C ALA A 5 -9.02 -12.80 -0.01
N SER A 6 -9.80 -11.97 -0.68
CA SER A 6 -10.83 -12.44 -1.62
C SER A 6 -10.19 -13.16 -2.81
N ALA A 7 -10.94 -14.05 -3.45
CA ALA A 7 -10.44 -14.83 -4.58
C ALA A 7 -9.98 -13.97 -5.78
N ASP A 8 -10.47 -12.75 -5.90
CA ASP A 8 -10.09 -11.78 -6.92
C ASP A 8 -9.00 -10.79 -6.46
N GLY A 9 -8.53 -10.92 -5.21
CA GLY A 9 -7.48 -10.09 -4.63
C GLY A 9 -7.85 -8.62 -4.42
N THR A 10 -9.14 -8.27 -4.44
CA THR A 10 -9.59 -6.87 -4.26
C THR A 10 -9.97 -6.53 -2.82
N ILE A 11 -10.09 -7.54 -1.94
CA ILE A 11 -10.40 -7.39 -0.54
C ILE A 11 -9.39 -8.17 0.29
N LEU A 12 -8.76 -7.51 1.25
CA LEU A 12 -7.97 -8.15 2.29
C LEU A 12 -8.78 -8.11 3.59
N ARG A 13 -8.77 -9.20 4.36
CA ARG A 13 -9.38 -9.27 5.69
C ARG A 13 -8.30 -9.44 6.74
N ALA A 14 -8.28 -8.54 7.69
CA ALA A 14 -7.31 -8.49 8.78
C ALA A 14 -7.88 -7.75 9.99
N ASP A 15 -7.35 -8.02 11.16
CA ASP A 15 -7.60 -7.22 12.37
C ASP A 15 -6.64 -6.03 12.33
N VAL A 16 -7.10 -4.90 11.80
CA VAL A 16 -6.27 -3.72 11.51
C VAL A 16 -5.96 -2.92 12.79
N ASP A 17 -6.94 -2.76 13.67
CA ASP A 17 -6.80 -1.94 14.89
C ASP A 17 -6.50 -2.76 16.16
N GLY A 18 -6.36 -4.08 16.03
CA GLY A 18 -5.99 -4.96 17.13
C GLY A 18 -7.15 -5.20 18.12
N ASP A 19 -8.40 -4.98 17.73
CA ASP A 19 -9.57 -5.14 18.58
C ASP A 19 -10.09 -6.59 18.65
N GLY A 20 -9.54 -7.47 17.82
CA GLY A 20 -9.88 -8.90 17.74
C GLY A 20 -10.98 -9.21 16.74
N HIS A 21 -11.46 -8.25 15.96
CA HIS A 21 -12.41 -8.42 14.88
C HIS A 21 -11.70 -8.24 13.52
N MET A 22 -12.30 -8.82 12.47
CA MET A 22 -11.73 -8.70 11.13
C MET A 22 -12.31 -7.48 10.43
N ASP A 23 -11.43 -6.63 9.93
CA ASP A 23 -11.79 -5.53 9.05
C ASP A 23 -11.68 -5.93 7.59
N GLU A 24 -12.41 -5.26 6.72
CA GLU A 24 -12.26 -5.38 5.27
C GLU A 24 -11.50 -4.19 4.71
N ILE A 25 -10.35 -4.46 4.12
CA ILE A 25 -9.54 -3.52 3.38
C ILE A 25 -9.85 -3.71 1.89
N ARG A 26 -10.35 -2.70 1.22
CA ARG A 26 -10.86 -2.79 -0.15
C ARG A 26 -10.03 -1.93 -1.09
N ASP A 27 -9.58 -2.53 -2.19
CA ASP A 27 -8.92 -1.85 -3.32
C ASP A 27 -9.53 -2.36 -4.64
N PRO A 28 -10.73 -1.89 -5.02
CA PRO A 28 -11.45 -2.42 -6.17
C PRO A 28 -10.74 -2.13 -7.49
N GLU A 29 -9.95 -1.07 -7.56
CA GLU A 29 -9.22 -0.68 -8.77
C GLU A 29 -7.79 -1.27 -8.81
N ARG A 30 -7.34 -1.89 -7.71
CA ARG A 30 -5.98 -2.48 -7.57
C ARG A 30 -4.85 -1.48 -7.78
N GLU A 31 -5.09 -0.24 -7.40
CA GLU A 31 -4.13 0.87 -7.56
C GLU A 31 -3.56 1.34 -6.23
N GLY A 32 -4.00 0.75 -5.11
CA GLY A 32 -3.68 1.26 -3.78
C GLY A 32 -4.58 2.41 -3.36
N THR A 33 -5.74 2.58 -3.98
CA THR A 33 -6.80 3.50 -3.53
C THR A 33 -7.71 2.75 -2.57
N ILE A 34 -7.32 2.74 -1.30
CA ILE A 34 -7.85 1.81 -0.30
C ILE A 34 -8.92 2.45 0.56
N THR A 35 -9.92 1.64 0.93
CA THR A 35 -10.87 1.93 2.00
C THR A 35 -10.86 0.82 3.03
N VAL A 36 -10.98 1.15 4.30
CA VAL A 36 -11.10 0.20 5.41
C VAL A 36 -12.51 0.25 5.97
N VAL A 37 -13.12 -0.91 6.17
CA VAL A 37 -14.49 -1.08 6.68
C VAL A 37 -14.44 -2.01 7.88
N SER A 38 -14.76 -1.52 9.06
CA SER A 38 -14.86 -2.36 10.26
C SER A 38 -16.12 -3.22 10.26
N GLU A 39 -16.02 -4.46 10.74
CA GLU A 39 -17.15 -5.38 10.88
C GLU A 39 -17.99 -5.11 12.14
N GLU A 40 -17.48 -4.40 13.11
CA GLU A 40 -18.20 -4.13 14.36
C GLU A 40 -19.41 -3.24 14.16
N GLY A 41 -20.58 -3.74 13.80
CA GLY A 41 -21.94 -3.20 13.98
C GLY A 41 -22.17 -1.68 14.12
N ASP A 42 -21.14 -0.93 14.26
CA ASP A 42 -21.06 0.53 14.11
C ASP A 42 -21.25 0.89 12.63
N PRO A 43 -21.83 2.03 12.33
CA PRO A 43 -21.95 2.46 10.94
C PRO A 43 -20.58 2.38 10.28
N PRO A 44 -20.47 1.72 9.11
CA PRO A 44 -19.19 1.52 8.45
C PRO A 44 -18.46 2.86 8.34
N TRP A 45 -17.31 2.93 8.97
CA TRP A 45 -16.47 4.11 8.83
C TRP A 45 -15.62 3.94 7.57
N TRP A 46 -15.74 4.91 6.70
CA TRP A 46 -14.94 4.96 5.49
C TRP A 46 -13.75 5.87 5.76
N ILE A 47 -12.58 5.30 5.86
CA ILE A 47 -11.36 6.08 5.90
C ILE A 47 -10.66 5.86 4.57
N GLY A 48 -10.66 6.87 3.72
CA GLY A 48 -9.77 6.91 2.57
C GLY A 48 -8.33 7.18 3.04
N LEU A 49 -7.34 6.76 2.29
CA LEU A 49 -5.94 7.03 2.59
C LEU A 49 -5.60 8.52 2.74
N ASP A 50 -6.34 9.38 2.06
CA ASP A 50 -6.25 10.82 2.20
C ASP A 50 -6.60 11.31 3.62
N HIS A 51 -7.38 10.55 4.38
CA HIS A 51 -7.72 10.84 5.77
C HIS A 51 -6.67 10.30 6.75
N ALA A 52 -5.85 9.35 6.34
CA ALA A 52 -4.78 8.80 7.15
C ALA A 52 -3.59 9.76 7.30
N LEU A 53 -3.54 10.81 6.50
CA LEU A 53 -2.51 11.83 6.55
C LEU A 53 -2.93 12.97 7.48
N ASP A 54 -2.02 13.41 8.35
CA ASP A 54 -2.26 14.62 9.14
C ASP A 54 -2.48 15.81 8.20
N ARG A 55 -3.66 16.42 8.28
CA ARG A 55 -4.00 17.61 7.47
C ARG A 55 -3.03 18.78 7.67
N GLN A 56 -2.31 18.83 8.79
CA GLN A 56 -1.29 19.86 9.02
C GLN A 56 -0.02 19.58 8.20
N GLU A 57 0.35 18.32 8.05
CA GLU A 57 1.45 17.93 7.16
C GLU A 57 1.08 18.17 5.71
N LEU A 58 -0.11 17.76 5.28
CA LEU A 58 -0.63 18.07 3.94
C LEU A 58 -0.70 19.57 3.66
N ALA A 59 -1.11 20.39 4.63
CA ALA A 59 -1.20 21.85 4.46
C ALA A 59 0.18 22.52 4.29
N SER A 60 1.26 21.85 4.70
CA SER A 60 2.63 22.31 4.47
C SER A 60 3.14 21.99 3.05
N LEU A 61 2.49 21.06 2.36
CA LEU A 61 2.80 20.69 0.99
C LEU A 61 2.14 21.70 0.05
N THR A 62 2.92 22.33 -0.80
CA THR A 62 2.47 23.41 -1.70
C THR A 62 1.67 22.93 -2.91
N THR A 63 1.36 21.65 -2.99
CA THR A 63 0.72 21.03 -4.13
C THR A 63 -0.77 20.83 -3.90
N SER A 64 -1.57 21.23 -4.86
CA SER A 64 -3.03 21.21 -4.79
C SER A 64 -3.66 19.87 -5.17
N GLU A 65 -2.90 18.94 -5.71
CA GLU A 65 -3.41 17.67 -6.23
C GLU A 65 -2.41 16.56 -5.93
N LEU A 66 -2.57 15.92 -4.75
CA LEU A 66 -1.79 14.74 -4.40
C LEU A 66 -2.67 13.51 -4.54
N GLU A 67 -2.09 12.42 -5.02
CA GLU A 67 -2.71 11.11 -5.05
C GLU A 67 -2.07 10.20 -4.01
N ALA A 68 -2.90 9.60 -3.18
CA ALA A 68 -2.48 8.60 -2.22
C ALA A 68 -2.58 7.20 -2.83
N ARG A 69 -1.56 6.38 -2.57
CA ARG A 69 -1.54 4.95 -2.85
C ARG A 69 -1.06 4.22 -1.60
N GLY A 70 -1.63 3.07 -1.33
CA GLY A 70 -1.19 2.29 -0.19
C GLY A 70 -1.55 0.82 -0.32
N THR A 71 -0.96 0.03 0.56
CA THR A 71 -1.25 -1.40 0.69
C THR A 71 -1.04 -1.84 2.13
N PHE A 72 -1.57 -3.01 2.45
CA PHE A 72 -1.45 -3.61 3.77
C PHE A 72 -0.77 -4.98 3.69
N GLY A 73 0.09 -5.25 4.66
CA GLY A 73 0.77 -6.52 4.83
C GLY A 73 1.53 -6.52 6.15
N ASP A 74 1.97 -7.67 6.64
CA ASP A 74 2.84 -7.79 7.80
C ASP A 74 4.30 -7.67 7.33
N PHE A 75 4.82 -6.43 7.26
CA PHE A 75 6.16 -6.19 6.72
C PHE A 75 7.26 -6.55 7.72
N ASP A 76 7.06 -6.34 9.02
CA ASP A 76 8.07 -6.62 10.04
C ASP A 76 7.98 -8.03 10.65
N GLY A 77 6.92 -8.78 10.34
CA GLY A 77 6.73 -10.17 10.76
C GLY A 77 6.29 -10.29 12.22
N ASP A 78 5.65 -9.27 12.78
CA ASP A 78 5.19 -9.29 14.17
C ASP A 78 3.77 -9.86 14.33
N GLY A 79 3.09 -10.16 13.23
CA GLY A 79 1.75 -10.76 13.17
C GLY A 79 0.63 -9.73 13.20
N HIS A 80 0.93 -8.45 13.17
CA HIS A 80 -0.02 -7.37 12.96
C HIS A 80 0.05 -6.88 11.53
N VAL A 81 -1.03 -6.28 11.05
CA VAL A 81 -1.05 -5.71 9.70
C VAL A 81 -0.49 -4.30 9.73
N ASP A 82 0.49 -4.07 8.89
CA ASP A 82 1.11 -2.77 8.66
C ASP A 82 0.50 -2.11 7.42
N MET A 83 0.69 -0.80 7.28
CA MET A 83 0.28 -0.04 6.12
C MET A 83 1.47 0.65 5.47
N ALA A 84 1.72 0.36 4.20
CA ALA A 84 2.63 1.15 3.37
C ALA A 84 1.84 2.27 2.67
N LEU A 85 2.31 3.50 2.77
CA LEU A 85 1.65 4.70 2.26
C LEU A 85 2.58 5.51 1.37
N PHE A 86 2.07 5.89 0.21
CA PHE A 86 2.72 6.77 -0.75
C PHE A 86 1.82 7.96 -1.05
N LEU A 87 2.42 9.13 -1.10
CA LEU A 87 1.76 10.34 -1.53
C LEU A 87 2.61 10.97 -2.64
N SER A 88 2.05 11.07 -3.83
CA SER A 88 2.77 11.60 -4.99
C SER A 88 1.93 12.60 -5.77
N GLU A 89 2.60 13.50 -6.49
CA GLU A 89 1.93 14.38 -7.45
C GLU A 89 1.54 13.59 -8.69
N PRO A 90 0.30 13.77 -9.21
CA PRO A 90 -0.12 13.16 -10.45
C PRO A 90 0.82 13.55 -11.59
N HIS A 91 1.22 12.56 -12.37
CA HIS A 91 2.11 12.76 -13.51
C HIS A 91 1.33 12.83 -14.82
N SER A 92 1.60 13.87 -15.60
CA SER A 92 1.10 14.01 -16.98
C SER A 92 2.26 14.31 -17.91
N GLY A 93 2.74 13.32 -18.65
CA GLY A 93 3.82 13.49 -19.62
C GLY A 93 4.91 12.43 -19.54
N ASP A 94 5.98 12.61 -20.31
CA ASP A 94 7.10 11.66 -20.41
C ASP A 94 8.23 11.94 -19.40
N ASP A 95 8.18 13.07 -18.70
CA ASP A 95 9.22 13.42 -17.73
C ASP A 95 8.91 12.80 -16.36
N PRO A 96 9.86 12.10 -15.74
CA PRO A 96 9.70 11.60 -14.38
C PRO A 96 9.50 12.77 -13.41
N VAL A 97 8.43 12.71 -12.63
CA VAL A 97 8.19 13.70 -11.57
C VAL A 97 8.85 13.20 -10.30
N ASP A 98 9.83 13.93 -9.84
CA ASP A 98 10.57 13.63 -8.62
C ASP A 98 9.89 14.29 -7.40
N ASN A 99 8.61 13.96 -7.18
CA ASN A 99 7.87 14.62 -6.12
C ASN A 99 6.95 13.62 -5.39
N MET A 100 7.56 12.81 -4.53
CA MET A 100 6.85 11.99 -3.55
C MET A 100 7.08 12.59 -2.17
N PRO A 101 6.19 13.49 -1.70
CA PRO A 101 6.38 14.17 -0.43
C PRO A 101 6.28 13.26 0.79
N VAL A 102 5.57 12.14 0.68
CA VAL A 102 5.42 11.15 1.75
C VAL A 102 5.50 9.75 1.19
N HIS A 103 6.33 8.92 1.83
CA HIS A 103 6.39 7.47 1.64
C HIS A 103 6.86 6.85 2.94
N GLU A 104 5.93 6.21 3.62
CA GLU A 104 6.16 5.67 4.96
C GLU A 104 5.46 4.34 5.15
N VAL A 105 6.02 3.52 6.03
CA VAL A 105 5.35 2.36 6.59
C VAL A 105 4.89 2.69 8.00
N ARG A 106 3.64 2.39 8.30
CA ARG A 106 3.01 2.48 9.61
C ARG A 106 2.82 1.08 10.14
N TYR A 107 3.53 0.74 11.20
CA TYR A 107 3.50 -0.60 11.77
C TYR A 107 2.29 -0.80 12.68
N GLY A 108 1.67 -1.95 12.58
CA GLY A 108 0.50 -2.34 13.35
C GLY A 108 0.75 -2.57 14.85
N PRO A 109 -0.32 -2.72 15.64
CA PRO A 109 -1.71 -2.46 15.23
C PRO A 109 -1.94 -0.96 14.96
N LEU A 110 -2.77 -0.66 13.96
CA LEU A 110 -3.08 0.72 13.58
C LEU A 110 -4.23 1.25 14.43
N ALA A 111 -4.31 2.55 14.62
CA ALA A 111 -5.52 3.17 15.13
C ALA A 111 -6.61 3.21 14.04
N ARG A 112 -7.87 3.43 14.43
CA ARG A 112 -9.02 3.49 13.49
C ARG A 112 -8.88 4.55 12.41
N ASP A 113 -8.09 5.60 12.64
CA ASP A 113 -7.75 6.63 11.66
C ASP A 113 -6.48 6.29 10.84
N LEU A 114 -6.03 5.03 10.88
CA LEU A 114 -4.85 4.50 10.23
C LEU A 114 -3.52 5.16 10.68
N THR A 115 -3.53 5.83 11.82
CA THR A 115 -2.28 6.31 12.43
C THR A 115 -1.58 5.18 13.19
N SER A 116 -0.28 5.32 13.40
CA SER A 116 0.54 4.39 14.17
C SER A 116 1.54 5.14 15.05
N GLU A 117 1.86 4.58 16.22
CA GLU A 117 2.96 5.06 17.05
C GLU A 117 4.33 4.67 16.48
N ARG A 118 4.37 3.68 15.58
CA ARG A 118 5.59 3.14 14.96
C ARG A 118 5.56 3.46 13.47
N VAL A 119 6.36 4.42 13.05
CA VAL A 119 6.46 4.82 11.64
C VAL A 119 7.89 4.71 11.18
N GLY A 120 8.11 4.15 10.01
CA GLY A 120 9.40 4.05 9.35
C GLY A 120 9.38 4.59 7.93
N PRO A 121 10.53 5.03 7.39
CA PRO A 121 10.59 5.47 5.99
C PRO A 121 10.51 4.28 5.03
N ILE A 122 9.90 4.50 3.87
CA ILE A 122 10.10 3.65 2.71
C ILE A 122 11.19 4.29 1.86
N ARG A 123 12.33 3.61 1.72
CA ARG A 123 13.51 4.10 1.00
C ARG A 123 13.44 3.65 -0.46
N ILE A 124 12.95 4.52 -1.31
CA ILE A 124 12.89 4.28 -2.73
C ILE A 124 13.96 5.10 -3.45
N GLY A 125 14.73 4.46 -4.32
CA GLY A 125 15.92 5.07 -4.93
C GLY A 125 15.66 6.04 -6.07
N TRP A 126 14.41 6.11 -6.57
CA TRP A 126 14.03 6.92 -7.71
C TRP A 126 12.74 7.66 -7.41
N GLY A 127 12.70 8.95 -7.72
CA GLY A 127 11.45 9.71 -7.75
C GLY A 127 10.66 9.34 -9.00
N GLY A 128 9.37 9.09 -8.82
CA GLY A 128 8.47 8.79 -9.92
C GLY A 128 7.04 8.71 -9.42
N PHE A 129 6.08 8.92 -10.32
CA PHE A 129 4.69 8.74 -9.95
C PHE A 129 4.40 7.26 -9.66
N VAL A 130 3.81 6.99 -8.51
CA VAL A 130 3.41 5.64 -8.10
C VAL A 130 2.02 5.36 -8.65
N TYR A 131 1.94 4.46 -9.63
CA TYR A 131 0.67 4.03 -10.21
C TYR A 131 -0.08 3.06 -9.32
N GLY A 132 0.65 2.24 -8.57
CA GLY A 132 0.08 1.26 -7.68
C GLY A 132 1.11 0.66 -6.75
N VAL A 133 0.61 0.05 -5.69
CA VAL A 133 1.40 -0.68 -4.70
C VAL A 133 0.65 -1.92 -4.28
N ARG A 134 1.38 -2.95 -3.89
CA ARG A 134 0.79 -4.14 -3.25
C ARG A 134 1.75 -4.73 -2.23
N ALA A 135 1.23 -5.57 -1.36
CA ALA A 135 2.01 -6.42 -0.50
C ALA A 135 1.86 -7.87 -0.96
N SER A 136 2.92 -8.64 -0.91
CA SER A 136 2.95 -10.07 -1.23
C SER A 136 3.94 -10.79 -0.33
N ASP A 137 3.71 -12.06 -0.06
CA ASP A 137 4.67 -12.96 0.61
C ASP A 137 5.25 -13.90 -0.45
N GLN A 138 6.21 -13.38 -1.23
CA GLN A 138 6.73 -14.08 -2.40
C GLN A 138 7.60 -15.27 -2.04
N ASP A 139 8.33 -15.21 -0.95
CA ASP A 139 9.24 -16.27 -0.53
C ASP A 139 8.62 -17.23 0.50
N GLY A 140 7.43 -16.93 1.01
CA GLY A 140 6.67 -17.78 1.92
C GLY A 140 7.23 -17.79 3.35
N ASP A 141 7.94 -16.73 3.75
CA ASP A 141 8.53 -16.62 5.08
C ASP A 141 7.56 -16.05 6.13
N GLY A 142 6.38 -15.59 5.70
CA GLY A 142 5.32 -15.03 6.54
C GLY A 142 5.44 -13.52 6.72
N ARG A 143 6.38 -12.87 6.06
CA ARG A 143 6.48 -11.41 5.96
C ARG A 143 6.04 -10.96 4.58
N ALA A 144 5.49 -9.78 4.51
CA ALA A 144 5.13 -9.21 3.23
C ALA A 144 6.30 -8.45 2.62
N GLU A 145 6.56 -8.68 1.33
CA GLU A 145 7.34 -7.77 0.50
C GLU A 145 6.44 -6.67 -0.01
N LEU A 146 7.02 -5.46 -0.11
CA LEU A 146 6.36 -4.32 -0.73
C LEU A 146 6.67 -4.31 -2.23
N GLU A 147 5.63 -4.30 -3.06
CA GLU A 147 5.79 -4.12 -4.50
C GLU A 147 5.32 -2.73 -4.91
N VAL A 148 6.16 -2.02 -5.65
CA VAL A 148 5.92 -0.64 -6.08
C VAL A 148 5.97 -0.55 -7.59
N PHE A 149 4.94 0.04 -8.17
CA PHE A 149 4.78 0.23 -9.61
C PHE A 149 4.90 1.72 -9.92
N GLN A 150 6.02 2.10 -10.50
CA GLN A 150 6.33 3.51 -10.80
C GLN A 150 6.41 3.78 -12.30
N THR A 151 6.28 5.05 -12.67
CA THR A 151 6.50 5.45 -14.05
C THR A 151 7.93 5.10 -14.52
N ALA A 152 8.02 4.40 -15.64
CA ALA A 152 9.28 4.11 -16.32
C ALA A 152 9.64 5.18 -17.37
N GLY A 153 8.79 6.18 -17.57
CA GLY A 153 8.80 6.99 -18.77
C GLY A 153 8.30 6.19 -20.00
N ASP A 154 8.23 6.82 -21.15
CA ASP A 154 7.86 6.17 -22.43
C ASP A 154 6.58 5.31 -22.40
N GLY A 155 5.64 5.62 -21.50
CA GLY A 155 4.36 4.89 -21.36
C GLY A 155 4.49 3.51 -20.71
N GLY A 156 5.55 3.27 -19.95
CA GLY A 156 5.78 2.06 -19.20
C GLY A 156 5.72 2.26 -17.69
N VAL A 157 5.60 1.14 -16.99
CA VAL A 157 5.61 1.04 -15.54
C VAL A 157 6.69 0.05 -15.12
N ASP A 158 7.66 0.52 -14.36
CA ASP A 158 8.66 -0.30 -13.71
C ASP A 158 8.09 -0.89 -12.41
N HIS A 159 8.38 -2.15 -12.18
CA HIS A 159 8.03 -2.88 -10.99
C HIS A 159 9.28 -3.08 -10.12
N PHE A 160 9.19 -2.69 -8.86
CA PHE A 160 10.24 -2.82 -7.86
C PHE A 160 9.74 -3.61 -6.66
N THR A 161 10.66 -4.32 -6.01
CA THR A 161 10.39 -5.05 -4.75
C THR A 161 11.08 -4.36 -3.59
N GLY A 162 10.42 -4.29 -2.45
CA GLY A 162 10.95 -3.71 -1.23
C GLY A 162 10.85 -4.68 -0.05
N HIS A 163 11.86 -4.68 0.79
CA HIS A 163 11.98 -5.56 1.95
C HIS A 163 12.17 -4.76 3.22
N GLN A 164 11.68 -5.29 4.34
CA GLN A 164 11.93 -4.74 5.67
C GLN A 164 13.42 -4.74 5.98
N ASP A 165 13.93 -3.62 6.45
CA ASP A 165 15.29 -3.45 6.96
C ASP A 165 15.30 -2.77 8.35
N ASP A 166 16.49 -2.39 8.84
CA ASP A 166 16.65 -1.70 10.12
C ASP A 166 15.94 -0.33 10.13
N GLY A 167 14.68 -0.34 10.54
CA GLY A 167 13.86 0.85 10.79
C GLY A 167 13.03 1.36 9.62
N GLY A 168 12.70 0.52 8.65
CA GLY A 168 11.81 0.86 7.54
C GLY A 168 11.82 -0.18 6.43
N VAL A 169 11.27 0.17 5.28
CA VAL A 169 11.30 -0.67 4.09
C VAL A 169 12.27 -0.07 3.07
N SER A 170 13.17 -0.89 2.54
CA SER A 170 14.07 -0.51 1.44
C SER A 170 13.61 -1.13 0.15
N VAL A 171 13.35 -0.29 -0.84
CA VAL A 171 12.95 -0.72 -2.19
C VAL A 171 14.19 -0.92 -3.03
N ASP A 172 14.28 -2.06 -3.71
CA ASP A 172 15.40 -2.42 -4.56
C ASP A 172 15.61 -1.39 -5.69
N ARG A 173 16.86 -1.21 -6.07
CA ARG A 173 17.21 -0.29 -7.17
C ARG A 173 17.10 -0.94 -8.55
N GLU A 174 17.05 -2.26 -8.56
CA GLU A 174 16.92 -3.03 -9.79
C GLU A 174 15.44 -3.26 -10.09
N VAL A 175 15.08 -2.99 -11.33
CA VAL A 175 13.72 -3.24 -11.81
C VAL A 175 13.45 -4.74 -11.78
N SER A 176 12.47 -5.16 -11.00
CA SER A 176 12.03 -6.56 -10.89
C SER A 176 11.18 -6.98 -12.09
N GLY A 177 10.52 -6.03 -12.74
CA GLY A 177 9.67 -6.27 -13.90
C GLY A 177 9.32 -4.96 -14.64
N PHE A 178 8.68 -5.11 -15.78
CA PHE A 178 8.20 -4.00 -16.61
C PHE A 178 6.84 -4.33 -17.18
N HIS A 179 5.94 -3.34 -17.18
CA HIS A 179 4.59 -3.45 -17.71
C HIS A 179 4.29 -2.29 -18.65
N ALA A 180 3.49 -2.54 -19.68
CA ALA A 180 2.93 -1.44 -20.45
C ALA A 180 1.85 -0.73 -19.61
N LEU A 181 1.87 0.61 -19.57
CA LEU A 181 0.91 1.40 -18.79
C LEU A 181 -0.56 1.05 -19.09
N SER A 182 -0.85 0.64 -20.33
CA SER A 182 -2.21 0.27 -20.72
C SER A 182 -2.71 -1.06 -20.15
N THR A 183 -1.82 -1.91 -19.65
CA THR A 183 -2.16 -3.29 -19.26
C THR A 183 -1.63 -3.70 -17.87
N TRP A 184 -0.89 -2.84 -17.18
CA TRP A 184 -0.26 -3.22 -15.91
C TRP A 184 -1.29 -3.66 -14.86
N ARG A 185 -2.47 -3.02 -14.80
CA ARG A 185 -3.54 -3.37 -13.86
C ARG A 185 -4.14 -4.75 -14.11
N GLU A 186 -4.14 -5.21 -15.36
CA GLU A 186 -4.70 -6.52 -15.72
C GLU A 186 -3.80 -7.67 -15.28
N THR A 187 -2.51 -7.39 -15.10
CA THR A 187 -1.49 -8.38 -14.74
C THR A 187 -1.20 -8.44 -13.24
N GLU A 188 -1.68 -7.44 -12.49
CA GLU A 188 -1.37 -7.32 -11.06
C GLU A 188 -2.66 -7.37 -10.21
N PRO A 189 -2.98 -8.53 -9.68
CA PRO A 189 -4.28 -8.81 -9.08
C PRO A 189 -4.45 -8.34 -7.62
N GLY A 190 -3.71 -7.37 -7.13
CA GLY A 190 -3.83 -6.91 -5.74
C GLY A 190 -3.29 -7.95 -4.73
N TRP A 191 -4.09 -8.35 -3.75
CA TRP A 191 -3.68 -9.29 -2.67
C TRP A 191 -3.85 -10.78 -3.02
N SER A 192 -3.79 -11.18 -4.28
CA SER A 192 -4.03 -12.58 -4.69
C SER A 192 -2.99 -13.59 -4.16
N ASP A 193 -1.83 -13.13 -3.73
CA ASP A 193 -0.79 -13.99 -3.16
C ASP A 193 -1.07 -14.36 -1.70
N PHE A 194 -1.99 -13.67 -1.04
CA PHE A 194 -2.49 -14.09 0.27
C PHE A 194 -3.45 -15.28 0.14
N GLY A 195 -3.49 -16.11 1.18
CA GLY A 195 -4.44 -17.22 1.22
C GLY A 195 -5.88 -16.75 1.06
N VAL A 196 -6.67 -17.45 0.25
CA VAL A 196 -8.08 -17.12 0.08
C VAL A 196 -8.84 -17.34 1.38
N CYS A 197 -9.66 -16.36 1.77
CA CYS A 197 -10.52 -16.50 2.95
C CYS A 197 -11.45 -17.71 2.78
N SER A 198 -11.44 -18.60 3.77
CA SER A 198 -12.43 -19.68 3.82
C SER A 198 -13.76 -19.06 4.18
N ASP A 199 -14.76 -19.19 3.31
CA ASP A 199 -16.14 -18.91 3.67
C ASP A 199 -16.51 -19.81 4.87
N GLU A 200 -16.88 -19.22 6.01
CA GLU A 200 -17.46 -19.96 7.11
C GLU A 200 -18.91 -20.35 6.82
#